data_35f2ba70b74f0e554d3a599fdf0873fd
#
_entry.id   35f2ba70b74f0e554d3a599fdf0873fd
#
_cell.length_a   1.000
_cell.length_b   1.000
_cell.length_c   1.000
_cell.angle_alpha   90.00
_cell.angle_beta   90.00
_cell.angle_gamma   90.00
#
_symmetry.space_group_name_H-M   'P 1'
#
loop_
_entity.id
_entity.type
_entity.pdbx_description
1 polymer ?
#
loop_
_entity_poly.entity_id
_entity_poly.type
_entity_poly.pdbx_seq_one_letter_code
_entity_poly.pdbx_strand_id
1 'polypeptide(L)'
;MTILSRKTVVSSVASLGVVALAAGCGSAPDDSSSSASGDAGDFKPCMISDTGGFDDKSFNQLGFEGLQEASKTLGVEPITVQSNSPTDYDPNLSNLVDQGCKLIVTVGFNLADATKASAEANPDVEYAIIDDSSIDASNVKPLTYDTAQSAFLAGYAAASFSKTGVVGTFGGSQFPTVTIFMDGFADGVNYFNQQKSKAVRVIGWDVAAQNGSFTGGFEANEVAKNTAQGLIDQNADVIFPVGGPIYQSAAQAIRDAGRPIALIGADADVFESDPSVGDLLLTSVTKGLKEGTNEAVTSAGQGNFDNTPYIGTLSNDGVGIAPFHDFSSQVDPALQGELDTVKAGIVDGSITVTSPSSPK
;
A
#
# COMPACT_ATOMS: atom_id res chain seq x y z
N MET A 1 -52.23 23.62 -37.20
CA MET A 1 -53.17 24.66 -36.74
C MET A 1 -52.31 25.53 -35.81
N THR A 2 -51.58 26.53 -36.40
CA THR A 2 -51.99 27.92 -36.48
C THR A 2 -52.17 28.52 -35.06
N ILE A 3 -51.54 29.59 -34.55
CA ILE A 3 -51.12 30.89 -35.08
C ILE A 3 -50.28 31.54 -33.97
N LEU A 4 -49.08 32.03 -34.15
CA LEU A 4 -48.70 33.45 -34.38
C LEU A 4 -49.28 34.52 -33.41
N SER A 5 -48.46 35.35 -32.73
CA SER A 5 -48.27 36.77 -33.07
C SER A 5 -47.57 37.52 -31.91
N ARG A 6 -46.38 38.04 -32.12
CA ARG A 6 -46.01 39.45 -32.51
C ARG A 6 -46.08 40.54 -31.43
N LYS A 7 -44.87 41.10 -31.19
CA LYS A 7 -44.50 42.56 -31.27
C LYS A 7 -44.94 43.43 -30.07
N THR A 8 -44.14 44.39 -29.58
CA THR A 8 -43.48 45.56 -30.13
C THR A 8 -42.67 46.23 -28.99
N VAL A 9 -41.41 46.56 -29.06
CA VAL A 9 -40.68 47.77 -29.47
C VAL A 9 -41.21 49.12 -28.83
N VAL A 10 -40.33 49.91 -28.28
CA VAL A 10 -40.07 51.37 -28.35
C VAL A 10 -39.25 51.77 -27.11
N SER A 11 -38.01 52.08 -27.12
CA SER A 11 -37.23 53.30 -27.58
C SER A 11 -37.24 54.47 -26.60
N SER A 12 -36.01 54.88 -26.31
CA SER A 12 -35.50 56.27 -26.13
C SER A 12 -35.65 56.88 -24.74
N VAL A 13 -34.70 57.61 -24.14
CA VAL A 13 -33.86 58.72 -24.62
C VAL A 13 -32.74 58.98 -23.59
N ALA A 14 -31.63 59.48 -24.06
CA ALA A 14 -30.42 59.88 -23.39
C ALA A 14 -30.60 61.09 -22.45
N SER A 15 -29.71 61.19 -21.46
CA SER A 15 -29.27 62.51 -20.96
C SER A 15 -27.82 62.43 -20.46
N LEU A 16 -26.97 63.22 -21.04
CA LEU A 16 -25.59 63.51 -20.65
C LEU A 16 -25.57 64.26 -19.29
N GLY A 17 -24.63 63.87 -18.46
CA GLY A 17 -24.20 64.64 -17.28
C GLY A 17 -22.72 64.43 -17.02
N VAL A 18 -21.88 65.31 -17.51
CA VAL A 18 -20.45 65.41 -17.21
C VAL A 18 -20.29 66.23 -15.94
N VAL A 19 -19.62 65.68 -14.90
CA VAL A 19 -18.88 66.48 -13.90
C VAL A 19 -17.64 65.73 -13.44
N ALA A 20 -16.59 66.47 -13.30
CA ALA A 20 -15.18 66.15 -13.20
C ALA A 20 -14.67 65.64 -11.84
N LEU A 21 -13.56 64.90 -11.95
CA LEU A 21 -12.34 64.85 -11.14
C LEU A 21 -12.42 65.06 -9.61
N ALA A 22 -12.07 63.98 -8.89
CA ALA A 22 -11.17 64.07 -7.76
C ALA A 22 -10.30 62.79 -7.68
N ALA A 23 -8.99 63.00 -7.80
CA ALA A 23 -7.98 61.96 -7.62
C ALA A 23 -7.95 61.58 -6.11
N GLY A 24 -8.13 60.29 -5.84
CA GLY A 24 -7.90 59.66 -4.54
C GLY A 24 -7.09 58.38 -4.77
N CYS A 25 -5.77 58.47 -4.57
CA CYS A 25 -4.93 57.29 -4.43
C CYS A 25 -5.32 56.58 -3.14
N GLY A 26 -6.04 55.45 -3.30
CA GLY A 26 -6.26 54.46 -2.26
C GLY A 26 -5.80 53.14 -2.81
N SER A 27 -4.62 52.64 -2.33
CA SER A 27 -4.14 51.31 -2.61
C SER A 27 -5.15 50.31 -2.10
N ALA A 28 -5.68 49.47 -2.98
CA ALA A 28 -6.41 48.27 -2.60
C ALA A 28 -5.47 47.33 -1.80
N PRO A 29 -5.98 46.63 -0.77
CA PRO A 29 -5.20 45.55 -0.20
C PRO A 29 -5.03 44.45 -1.28
N ASP A 30 -3.79 44.13 -1.56
CA ASP A 30 -3.44 42.93 -2.30
C ASP A 30 -3.87 41.71 -1.47
N ASP A 31 -5.00 41.13 -1.79
CA ASP A 31 -5.34 39.76 -1.44
C ASP A 31 -4.46 38.83 -2.29
N SER A 32 -3.16 38.85 -2.03
CA SER A 32 -2.24 37.81 -2.45
C SER A 32 -2.32 36.67 -1.45
N SER A 33 -3.40 35.91 -1.48
CA SER A 33 -3.33 34.51 -1.16
C SER A 33 -2.62 33.80 -2.34
N SER A 34 -1.31 33.99 -2.44
CA SER A 34 -0.46 33.15 -3.23
C SER A 34 -0.44 31.78 -2.55
N SER A 35 -1.37 30.90 -2.92
CA SER A 35 -1.09 29.48 -2.92
C SER A 35 0.17 29.33 -3.79
N ALA A 36 1.29 29.06 -3.17
CA ALA A 36 2.48 28.64 -3.87
C ALA A 36 2.21 27.25 -4.46
N SER A 37 1.50 27.19 -5.58
CA SER A 37 1.64 26.11 -6.52
C SER A 37 3.01 26.35 -7.15
N GLY A 38 4.04 25.67 -6.66
CA GLY A 38 5.30 25.52 -7.38
C GLY A 38 4.94 25.06 -8.78
N ASP A 39 5.43 25.75 -9.78
CA ASP A 39 5.24 25.38 -11.17
C ASP A 39 5.96 24.03 -11.39
N ALA A 40 5.21 22.92 -11.32
CA ALA A 40 5.72 21.58 -11.56
C ALA A 40 5.98 21.33 -13.08
N GLY A 41 6.04 22.38 -13.89
CA GLY A 41 6.00 22.33 -15.36
C GLY A 41 7.05 21.43 -16.05
N ASP A 42 8.19 21.17 -15.40
CA ASP A 42 9.23 20.26 -15.91
C ASP A 42 9.37 18.98 -15.07
N PHE A 43 8.58 18.82 -14.00
CA PHE A 43 8.62 17.62 -13.18
C PHE A 43 7.95 16.46 -13.89
N LYS A 44 8.68 15.37 -14.02
CA LYS A 44 8.24 14.16 -14.72
C LYS A 44 8.38 12.96 -13.79
N PRO A 45 7.32 12.60 -13.04
CA PRO A 45 7.33 11.42 -12.19
C PRO A 45 7.19 10.16 -13.04
N CYS A 46 7.96 9.14 -12.69
CA CYS A 46 7.98 7.87 -13.40
C CYS A 46 7.90 6.71 -12.42
N MET A 47 7.48 5.54 -12.90
CA MET A 47 7.42 4.33 -12.09
C MET A 47 7.74 3.10 -12.90
N ILE A 48 8.44 2.17 -12.25
CA ILE A 48 8.68 0.82 -12.76
C ILE A 48 8.14 -0.20 -11.76
N SER A 49 7.34 -1.16 -12.25
CA SER A 49 6.93 -2.30 -11.44
C SER A 49 7.94 -3.44 -11.50
N ASP A 50 7.90 -4.30 -10.49
CA ASP A 50 8.48 -5.64 -10.61
C ASP A 50 7.63 -6.53 -11.52
N THR A 51 7.85 -7.85 -11.46
CA THR A 51 7.18 -8.82 -12.34
C THR A 51 5.68 -9.00 -12.07
N GLY A 52 5.13 -8.39 -11.00
CA GLY A 52 3.69 -8.48 -10.65
C GLY A 52 2.80 -7.63 -11.55
N GLY A 53 3.35 -6.54 -12.14
CA GLY A 53 2.56 -5.58 -12.93
C GLY A 53 1.64 -4.71 -12.08
N PHE A 54 1.05 -3.66 -12.67
CA PHE A 54 0.25 -2.65 -11.94
C PHE A 54 -1.21 -3.04 -11.69
N ASP A 55 -1.65 -4.22 -12.07
CA ASP A 55 -3.00 -4.75 -11.87
C ASP A 55 -3.03 -6.00 -10.98
N ASP A 56 -2.02 -6.15 -10.13
CA ASP A 56 -1.87 -7.28 -9.19
C ASP A 56 -2.89 -7.26 -8.04
N LYS A 57 -3.74 -6.24 -7.97
CA LYS A 57 -4.77 -6.00 -6.94
C LYS A 57 -4.22 -5.91 -5.51
N SER A 58 -2.93 -5.64 -5.39
CA SER A 58 -2.20 -5.63 -4.13
C SER A 58 -1.04 -4.63 -4.19
N PHE A 59 0.18 -5.12 -4.08
CA PHE A 59 1.42 -4.36 -3.86
C PHE A 59 1.73 -3.31 -4.93
N ASN A 60 1.84 -3.74 -6.20
CA ASN A 60 2.20 -2.82 -7.29
C ASN A 60 1.06 -1.85 -7.60
N GLN A 61 -0.19 -2.32 -7.58
CA GLN A 61 -1.37 -1.48 -7.84
C GLN A 61 -1.43 -0.31 -6.87
N LEU A 62 -1.23 -0.55 -5.57
CA LEU A 62 -1.29 0.53 -4.56
C LEU A 62 -0.19 1.57 -4.78
N GLY A 63 1.04 1.17 -5.09
CA GLY A 63 2.11 2.09 -5.46
C GLY A 63 1.73 2.94 -6.66
N PHE A 64 1.17 2.30 -7.70
CA PHE A 64 0.72 2.98 -8.92
C PHE A 64 -0.42 3.97 -8.66
N GLU A 65 -1.40 3.62 -7.84
CA GLU A 65 -2.47 4.54 -7.44
C GLU A 65 -1.92 5.77 -6.72
N GLY A 66 -0.90 5.60 -5.86
CA GLY A 66 -0.21 6.71 -5.20
C GLY A 66 0.48 7.65 -6.18
N LEU A 67 1.17 7.11 -7.19
CA LEU A 67 1.75 7.89 -8.29
C LEU A 67 0.69 8.67 -9.07
N GLN A 68 -0.42 8.03 -9.42
CA GLN A 68 -1.52 8.68 -10.16
C GLN A 68 -2.13 9.83 -9.37
N GLU A 69 -2.37 9.65 -8.07
CA GLU A 69 -2.94 10.68 -7.21
C GLU A 69 -1.99 11.88 -7.06
N ALA A 70 -0.69 11.62 -6.83
CA ALA A 70 0.33 12.67 -6.78
C ALA A 70 0.44 13.42 -8.11
N SER A 71 0.48 12.69 -9.23
CA SER A 71 0.55 13.28 -10.58
C SER A 71 -0.65 14.18 -10.88
N LYS A 72 -1.85 13.75 -10.49
CA LYS A 72 -3.07 14.56 -10.60
C LYS A 72 -3.00 15.83 -9.74
N THR A 73 -2.49 15.72 -8.52
CA THR A 73 -2.32 16.87 -7.60
C THR A 73 -1.31 17.87 -8.16
N LEU A 74 -0.23 17.40 -8.77
CA LEU A 74 0.82 18.23 -9.38
C LEU A 74 0.45 18.73 -10.78
N GLY A 75 -0.59 18.20 -11.41
CA GLY A 75 -1.01 18.57 -12.76
C GLY A 75 -0.05 18.06 -13.84
N VAL A 76 0.62 16.93 -13.61
CA VAL A 76 1.58 16.31 -14.54
C VAL A 76 1.15 14.89 -14.95
N GLU A 77 1.67 14.40 -16.08
CA GLU A 77 1.41 13.04 -16.54
C GLU A 77 2.58 12.11 -16.18
N PRO A 78 2.33 10.99 -15.49
CA PRO A 78 3.39 10.05 -15.14
C PRO A 78 3.77 9.15 -16.33
N ILE A 79 5.02 8.69 -16.34
CA ILE A 79 5.49 7.63 -17.24
C ILE A 79 5.63 6.35 -16.46
N THR A 80 5.05 5.26 -16.97
CA THR A 80 5.09 3.96 -16.27
C THR A 80 5.58 2.85 -17.18
N VAL A 81 6.31 1.91 -16.63
CA VAL A 81 6.77 0.71 -17.32
C VAL A 81 6.62 -0.51 -16.40
N GLN A 82 6.12 -1.61 -16.97
CA GLN A 82 6.03 -2.88 -16.26
C GLN A 82 7.18 -3.78 -16.69
N SER A 83 7.71 -4.56 -15.74
CA SER A 83 8.71 -5.56 -16.01
C SER A 83 8.07 -6.96 -16.01
N ASN A 84 8.40 -7.77 -17.01
CA ASN A 84 7.90 -9.14 -17.12
C ASN A 84 8.90 -10.15 -16.54
N SER A 85 10.14 -9.72 -16.36
CA SER A 85 11.22 -10.53 -15.80
C SER A 85 12.26 -9.64 -15.12
N PRO A 86 13.10 -10.16 -14.22
CA PRO A 86 14.21 -9.39 -13.62
C PRO A 86 15.20 -8.84 -14.66
N THR A 87 15.31 -9.44 -15.84
CA THR A 87 16.19 -8.95 -16.93
C THR A 87 15.68 -7.66 -17.57
N ASP A 88 14.44 -7.26 -17.29
CA ASP A 88 13.85 -6.04 -17.82
C ASP A 88 14.16 -4.81 -16.95
N TYR A 89 14.65 -4.99 -15.70
CA TYR A 89 14.81 -3.89 -14.74
C TYR A 89 15.79 -2.84 -15.22
N ASP A 90 17.03 -3.23 -15.57
CA ASP A 90 18.05 -2.29 -16.05
C ASP A 90 17.65 -1.56 -17.33
N PRO A 91 17.21 -2.24 -18.41
CA PRO A 91 16.78 -1.56 -19.61
C PRO A 91 15.55 -0.66 -19.41
N ASN A 92 14.61 -1.03 -18.56
CA ASN A 92 13.45 -0.21 -18.24
C ASN A 92 13.87 1.07 -17.48
N LEU A 93 14.75 0.95 -16.48
CA LEU A 93 15.29 2.12 -15.75
C LEU A 93 16.06 3.06 -16.68
N SER A 94 16.95 2.52 -17.52
CA SER A 94 17.69 3.32 -18.52
C SER A 94 16.73 4.07 -19.45
N ASN A 95 15.68 3.41 -19.92
CA ASN A 95 14.66 4.03 -20.78
C ASN A 95 13.90 5.16 -20.06
N LEU A 96 13.56 5.02 -18.76
CA LEU A 96 12.91 6.08 -18.00
C LEU A 96 13.83 7.30 -17.82
N VAL A 97 15.13 7.06 -17.53
CA VAL A 97 16.13 8.13 -17.47
C VAL A 97 16.25 8.87 -18.82
N ASP A 98 16.34 8.13 -19.92
CA ASP A 98 16.43 8.70 -21.29
C ASP A 98 15.17 9.51 -21.67
N GLN A 99 14.00 9.17 -21.12
CA GLN A 99 12.77 9.94 -21.27
C GLN A 99 12.74 11.21 -20.43
N GLY A 100 13.77 11.46 -19.61
CA GLY A 100 13.92 12.66 -18.79
C GLY A 100 13.09 12.64 -17.51
N CYS A 101 12.85 11.45 -16.95
CA CYS A 101 12.24 11.33 -15.62
C CYS A 101 13.06 12.09 -14.56
N LYS A 102 12.37 12.81 -13.67
CA LYS A 102 12.98 13.56 -12.57
C LYS A 102 12.94 12.79 -11.27
N LEU A 103 11.87 12.04 -11.04
CA LEU A 103 11.75 11.05 -9.98
C LEU A 103 11.33 9.71 -10.59
N ILE A 104 11.99 8.63 -10.20
CA ILE A 104 11.61 7.26 -10.58
C ILE A 104 11.26 6.48 -9.32
N VAL A 105 10.00 6.07 -9.22
CA VAL A 105 9.55 5.15 -8.16
C VAL A 105 9.79 3.72 -8.64
N THR A 106 10.58 2.96 -7.88
CA THR A 106 10.86 1.55 -8.14
C THR A 106 10.09 0.68 -7.15
N VAL A 107 9.18 -0.17 -7.66
CA VAL A 107 8.24 -0.92 -6.82
C VAL A 107 8.79 -2.30 -6.51
N GLY A 108 9.28 -2.47 -5.28
CA GLY A 108 9.73 -3.75 -4.75
C GLY A 108 11.23 -3.91 -4.63
N PHE A 109 11.64 -4.61 -3.57
CA PHE A 109 13.05 -4.88 -3.23
C PHE A 109 13.83 -5.62 -4.35
N ASN A 110 13.13 -6.34 -5.25
CA ASN A 110 13.77 -6.99 -6.41
C ASN A 110 14.46 -5.99 -7.35
N LEU A 111 14.05 -4.73 -7.32
CA LEU A 111 14.65 -3.64 -8.09
C LEU A 111 15.84 -2.97 -7.38
N ALA A 112 16.22 -3.40 -6.18
CA ALA A 112 17.24 -2.71 -5.38
C ALA A 112 18.58 -2.57 -6.11
N ASP A 113 19.14 -3.65 -6.66
CA ASP A 113 20.41 -3.62 -7.39
C ASP A 113 20.35 -2.72 -8.63
N ALA A 114 19.27 -2.84 -9.42
CA ALA A 114 19.06 -2.02 -10.61
C ALA A 114 18.85 -0.54 -10.27
N THR A 115 18.07 -0.25 -9.21
CA THR A 115 17.88 1.11 -8.69
C THR A 115 19.19 1.72 -8.24
N LYS A 116 19.98 0.98 -7.48
CA LYS A 116 21.30 1.43 -7.03
C LYS A 116 22.20 1.78 -8.21
N ALA A 117 22.33 0.88 -9.17
CA ALA A 117 23.17 1.11 -10.35
C ALA A 117 22.69 2.33 -11.17
N SER A 118 21.37 2.49 -11.34
CA SER A 118 20.78 3.63 -12.03
C SER A 118 21.00 4.95 -11.27
N ALA A 119 20.84 4.95 -9.94
CA ALA A 119 21.02 6.14 -9.11
C ALA A 119 22.49 6.61 -9.06
N GLU A 120 23.44 5.66 -8.99
CA GLU A 120 24.87 5.97 -9.05
C GLU A 120 25.29 6.56 -10.41
N ALA A 121 24.69 6.06 -11.50
CA ALA A 121 24.97 6.55 -12.85
C ALA A 121 24.29 7.90 -13.17
N ASN A 122 23.19 8.24 -12.48
CA ASN A 122 22.36 9.41 -12.76
C ASN A 122 22.10 10.24 -11.47
N PRO A 123 23.10 10.93 -10.93
CA PRO A 123 22.99 11.64 -9.65
C PRO A 123 21.98 12.81 -9.67
N ASP A 124 21.58 13.28 -10.84
CA ASP A 124 20.59 14.36 -11.03
C ASP A 124 19.14 13.83 -11.12
N VAL A 125 18.93 12.51 -11.07
CA VAL A 125 17.63 11.85 -11.02
C VAL A 125 17.36 11.38 -9.61
N GLU A 126 16.19 11.68 -9.10
CA GLU A 126 15.73 11.23 -7.79
C GLU A 126 15.05 9.85 -7.91
N TYR A 127 15.15 9.05 -6.86
CA TYR A 127 14.56 7.73 -6.80
C TYR A 127 13.78 7.56 -5.48
N ALA A 128 12.65 6.86 -5.53
CA ALA A 128 12.00 6.34 -4.35
C ALA A 128 11.83 4.83 -4.51
N ILE A 129 12.37 4.04 -3.58
CA ILE A 129 12.28 2.58 -3.65
C ILE A 129 11.34 2.05 -2.57
N ILE A 130 10.38 1.23 -2.97
CA ILE A 130 9.44 0.57 -2.06
C ILE A 130 10.01 -0.76 -1.60
N ASP A 131 9.96 -1.00 -0.28
CA ASP A 131 10.40 -2.23 0.39
C ASP A 131 11.92 -2.51 0.35
N ASP A 132 12.73 -1.50 0.15
CA ASP A 132 14.17 -1.61 0.31
C ASP A 132 14.78 -0.39 1.02
N SER A 133 15.78 -0.62 1.87
CA SER A 133 16.57 0.43 2.53
C SER A 133 18.06 0.15 2.48
N SER A 134 18.51 -0.72 1.58
CA SER A 134 19.91 -1.13 1.45
C SER A 134 20.76 -0.13 0.67
N ILE A 135 20.13 0.82 -0.04
CA ILE A 135 20.80 1.77 -0.93
C ILE A 135 21.15 3.03 -0.15
N ASP A 136 22.45 3.24 0.12
CA ASP A 136 22.97 4.46 0.76
C ASP A 136 23.38 5.47 -0.34
N ALA A 137 22.42 6.27 -0.81
CA ALA A 137 22.63 7.30 -1.82
C ALA A 137 21.75 8.53 -1.54
N SER A 138 22.31 9.73 -1.77
CA SER A 138 21.61 10.99 -1.45
C SER A 138 20.41 11.28 -2.35
N ASN A 139 20.30 10.60 -3.50
CA ASN A 139 19.21 10.71 -4.45
C ASN A 139 18.25 9.51 -4.41
N VAL A 140 18.29 8.67 -3.35
CA VAL A 140 17.38 7.53 -3.16
C VAL A 140 16.65 7.66 -1.83
N LYS A 141 15.33 7.66 -1.87
CA LYS A 141 14.43 7.65 -0.69
C LYS A 141 13.86 6.26 -0.48
N PRO A 142 14.18 5.58 0.63
CA PRO A 142 13.54 4.33 1.03
C PRO A 142 12.10 4.55 1.50
N LEU A 143 11.16 3.71 1.03
CA LEU A 143 9.80 3.60 1.54
C LEU A 143 9.62 2.21 2.14
N THR A 144 9.68 2.11 3.47
CA THR A 144 9.63 0.84 4.21
C THR A 144 8.47 0.81 5.18
N TYR A 145 8.09 -0.39 5.64
CA TYR A 145 6.88 -0.57 6.43
C TYR A 145 7.12 -1.62 7.52
N ASP A 146 6.84 -1.30 8.77
CA ASP A 146 6.90 -2.25 9.89
C ASP A 146 5.60 -3.06 9.97
N THR A 147 5.40 -3.89 8.96
CA THR A 147 4.20 -4.73 8.82
C THR A 147 4.10 -5.82 9.90
N ALA A 148 5.16 -6.07 10.67
CA ALA A 148 5.06 -6.92 11.85
C ALA A 148 3.99 -6.39 12.83
N GLN A 149 3.88 -5.07 12.98
CA GLN A 149 2.89 -4.45 13.88
C GLN A 149 1.44 -4.74 13.45
N SER A 150 1.13 -4.59 12.17
CA SER A 150 -0.23 -4.86 11.65
C SER A 150 -0.51 -6.35 11.53
N ALA A 151 0.47 -7.15 11.14
CA ALA A 151 0.35 -8.60 11.10
C ALA A 151 0.13 -9.20 12.51
N PHE A 152 0.66 -8.57 13.56
CA PHE A 152 0.37 -8.94 14.95
C PHE A 152 -1.12 -8.80 15.26
N LEU A 153 -1.75 -7.70 14.85
CA LEU A 153 -3.20 -7.52 15.02
C LEU A 153 -3.98 -8.60 14.26
N ALA A 154 -3.56 -8.91 13.01
CA ALA A 154 -4.20 -9.97 12.22
C ALA A 154 -4.01 -11.35 12.84
N GLY A 155 -2.84 -11.66 13.42
CA GLY A 155 -2.57 -12.88 14.16
C GLY A 155 -3.46 -13.03 15.40
N TYR A 156 -3.62 -11.95 16.16
CA TYR A 156 -4.55 -11.90 17.29
C TYR A 156 -5.99 -12.19 16.85
N ALA A 157 -6.43 -11.54 15.77
CA ALA A 157 -7.78 -11.74 15.19
C ALA A 157 -7.97 -13.18 14.70
N ALA A 158 -6.99 -13.73 13.99
CA ALA A 158 -7.00 -15.12 13.52
C ALA A 158 -7.13 -16.12 14.67
N ALA A 159 -6.37 -15.92 15.74
CA ALA A 159 -6.42 -16.79 16.93
C ALA A 159 -7.77 -16.70 17.65
N SER A 160 -8.36 -15.51 17.72
CA SER A 160 -9.70 -15.31 18.28
C SER A 160 -10.79 -15.99 17.44
N PHE A 161 -10.66 -15.93 16.12
CA PHE A 161 -11.65 -16.48 15.19
C PHE A 161 -11.58 -17.99 15.03
N SER A 162 -10.37 -18.58 15.09
CA SER A 162 -10.14 -20.02 14.85
C SER A 162 -10.99 -20.92 15.74
N LYS A 163 -11.61 -21.92 15.13
CA LYS A 163 -12.39 -22.97 15.81
C LYS A 163 -11.58 -24.26 15.97
N THR A 164 -10.63 -24.51 15.08
CA THR A 164 -9.78 -25.69 15.12
C THR A 164 -8.59 -25.54 16.06
N GLY A 165 -8.25 -24.29 16.42
CA GLY A 165 -7.04 -23.96 17.15
C GLY A 165 -5.76 -24.07 16.30
N VAL A 166 -5.89 -24.04 14.97
CA VAL A 166 -4.75 -24.08 14.03
C VAL A 166 -4.95 -22.99 12.99
N VAL A 167 -3.98 -22.10 12.89
CA VAL A 167 -3.92 -21.06 11.86
C VAL A 167 -2.63 -21.22 11.05
N GLY A 168 -2.63 -20.85 9.79
CA GLY A 168 -1.50 -21.08 8.90
C GLY A 168 -1.05 -19.83 8.17
N THR A 169 0.25 -19.69 7.95
CA THR A 169 0.82 -18.66 7.08
C THR A 169 1.88 -19.26 6.17
N PHE A 170 2.04 -18.68 4.99
CA PHE A 170 3.12 -18.99 4.06
C PHE A 170 3.44 -17.76 3.21
N GLY A 171 4.65 -17.72 2.67
CA GLY A 171 5.09 -16.58 1.87
C GLY A 171 5.30 -16.92 0.39
N GLY A 172 5.41 -15.91 -0.45
CA GLY A 172 5.86 -16.06 -1.83
C GLY A 172 7.31 -16.49 -1.88
N SER A 173 8.22 -15.67 -1.39
CA SER A 173 9.65 -15.96 -1.28
C SER A 173 10.16 -15.56 0.10
N GLN A 174 11.28 -16.17 0.53
CA GLN A 174 11.85 -15.91 1.85
C GLN A 174 12.70 -14.63 1.84
N PHE A 175 12.01 -13.50 1.84
CA PHE A 175 12.63 -12.18 1.92
C PHE A 175 12.21 -11.43 3.18
N PRO A 176 13.02 -10.50 3.70
CA PRO A 176 12.68 -9.72 4.89
C PRO A 176 11.29 -9.07 4.83
N THR A 177 10.93 -8.52 3.68
CA THR A 177 9.63 -7.86 3.44
C THR A 177 8.42 -8.82 3.41
N VAL A 178 8.67 -10.14 3.38
CA VAL A 178 7.67 -11.20 3.49
C VAL A 178 7.69 -11.82 4.90
N THR A 179 8.87 -12.16 5.41
CA THR A 179 9.00 -12.81 6.71
C THR A 179 8.57 -11.92 7.87
N ILE A 180 8.68 -10.59 7.72
CA ILE A 180 8.18 -9.62 8.70
C ILE A 180 6.68 -9.78 8.99
N PHE A 181 5.86 -10.05 7.99
CA PHE A 181 4.43 -10.34 8.18
C PHE A 181 4.22 -11.65 8.94
N MET A 182 4.99 -12.68 8.57
CA MET A 182 4.87 -14.01 9.16
C MET A 182 5.30 -14.00 10.63
N ASP A 183 6.35 -13.23 10.96
CA ASP A 183 6.79 -13.01 12.35
C ASP A 183 5.70 -12.32 13.17
N GLY A 184 5.22 -11.17 12.70
CA GLY A 184 4.17 -10.43 13.40
C GLY A 184 2.90 -11.23 13.59
N PHE A 185 2.47 -11.98 12.57
CA PHE A 185 1.31 -12.86 12.65
C PHE A 185 1.48 -13.93 13.75
N ALA A 186 2.61 -14.60 13.79
CA ALA A 186 2.89 -15.61 14.81
C ALA A 186 2.97 -15.00 16.21
N ASP A 187 3.58 -13.84 16.36
CA ASP A 187 3.66 -13.12 17.64
C ASP A 187 2.27 -12.69 18.13
N GLY A 188 1.40 -12.24 17.23
CA GLY A 188 0.02 -11.89 17.57
C GLY A 188 -0.81 -13.08 18.06
N VAL A 189 -0.66 -14.25 17.42
CA VAL A 189 -1.27 -15.50 17.90
C VAL A 189 -0.74 -15.89 19.28
N ASN A 190 0.57 -15.81 19.49
CA ASN A 190 1.20 -16.11 20.78
C ASN A 190 0.71 -15.16 21.88
N TYR A 191 0.58 -13.87 21.56
CA TYR A 191 0.06 -12.88 22.49
C TYR A 191 -1.40 -13.17 22.86
N PHE A 192 -2.26 -13.49 21.89
CA PHE A 192 -3.63 -13.93 22.14
C PHE A 192 -3.66 -15.14 23.11
N ASN A 193 -2.84 -16.14 22.85
CA ASN A 193 -2.75 -17.33 23.70
C ASN A 193 -2.41 -16.98 25.16
N GLN A 194 -1.46 -16.06 25.36
CA GLN A 194 -1.08 -15.59 26.70
C GLN A 194 -2.23 -14.85 27.37
N GLN A 195 -2.89 -13.92 26.66
CA GLN A 195 -3.98 -13.11 27.21
C GLN A 195 -5.23 -13.93 27.54
N LYS A 196 -5.54 -14.93 26.73
CA LYS A 196 -6.79 -15.72 26.82
C LYS A 196 -6.60 -17.12 27.38
N SER A 197 -5.37 -17.50 27.79
CA SER A 197 -5.04 -18.86 28.24
C SER A 197 -5.49 -19.92 27.21
N LYS A 198 -5.18 -19.67 25.93
CA LYS A 198 -5.45 -20.57 24.81
C LYS A 198 -4.17 -21.23 24.31
N ALA A 199 -4.29 -22.11 23.31
CA ALA A 199 -3.18 -22.85 22.70
C ALA A 199 -3.38 -22.98 21.19
N VAL A 200 -3.72 -21.88 20.52
CA VAL A 200 -3.80 -21.81 19.06
C VAL A 200 -2.39 -21.95 18.48
N ARG A 201 -2.22 -22.83 17.51
CA ARG A 201 -0.93 -23.09 16.88
C ARG A 201 -0.83 -22.37 15.53
N VAL A 202 0.34 -21.78 15.29
CA VAL A 202 0.72 -21.31 13.96
C VAL A 202 1.46 -22.43 13.25
N ILE A 203 1.13 -22.68 11.99
CA ILE A 203 1.84 -23.59 11.10
C ILE A 203 2.28 -22.85 9.83
N GLY A 204 3.30 -23.40 9.18
CA GLY A 204 3.87 -22.81 7.96
C GLY A 204 4.99 -21.80 8.21
N TRP A 205 5.22 -21.38 9.46
CA TRP A 205 6.33 -20.51 9.84
C TRP A 205 6.85 -20.81 11.25
N ASP A 206 8.16 -20.86 11.39
CA ASP A 206 8.87 -20.96 12.68
C ASP A 206 9.72 -19.69 12.87
N VAL A 207 9.26 -18.80 13.78
CA VAL A 207 9.93 -17.53 14.07
C VAL A 207 11.35 -17.73 14.60
N ALA A 208 11.56 -18.76 15.45
CA ALA A 208 12.87 -18.99 16.07
C ALA A 208 13.90 -19.53 15.05
N ALA A 209 13.46 -20.37 14.15
CA ALA A 209 14.30 -20.95 13.10
C ALA A 209 14.39 -20.05 11.83
N GLN A 210 13.52 -19.04 11.73
CA GLN A 210 13.33 -18.21 10.54
C GLN A 210 13.18 -19.08 9.29
N ASN A 211 12.30 -20.08 9.37
CA ASN A 211 12.06 -21.06 8.32
C ASN A 211 10.59 -21.42 8.22
N GLY A 212 10.12 -21.71 7.01
CA GLY A 212 8.73 -22.03 6.78
C GLY A 212 8.36 -22.41 5.37
N SER A 213 7.11 -22.23 5.01
CA SER A 213 6.54 -22.56 3.72
C SER A 213 6.58 -21.39 2.76
N PHE A 214 7.17 -21.58 1.58
CA PHE A 214 7.25 -20.59 0.52
C PHE A 214 6.89 -21.21 -0.83
N THR A 215 6.30 -20.39 -1.71
CA THR A 215 5.91 -20.83 -3.06
C THR A 215 7.03 -20.71 -4.09
N GLY A 216 8.08 -19.95 -3.77
CA GLY A 216 9.20 -19.65 -4.66
C GLY A 216 8.95 -18.50 -5.63
N GLY A 217 7.84 -17.79 -5.50
CA GLY A 217 7.44 -16.64 -6.31
C GLY A 217 6.14 -16.04 -5.80
N PHE A 218 5.61 -15.04 -6.49
CA PHE A 218 4.43 -14.28 -6.07
C PHE A 218 3.21 -14.50 -6.98
N GLU A 219 3.31 -15.37 -7.98
CA GLU A 219 2.23 -15.61 -8.92
C GLU A 219 1.15 -16.53 -8.34
N ALA A 220 -0.10 -16.26 -8.71
CA ALA A 220 -1.20 -17.18 -8.47
C ALA A 220 -1.06 -18.42 -9.35
N ASN A 221 -0.63 -19.53 -8.77
CA ASN A 221 -0.36 -20.76 -9.50
C ASN A 221 -0.62 -22.03 -8.64
N GLU A 222 -0.42 -23.21 -9.23
CA GLU A 222 -0.62 -24.49 -8.55
C GLU A 222 0.33 -24.71 -7.36
N VAL A 223 1.53 -24.12 -7.35
CA VAL A 223 2.46 -24.23 -6.20
C VAL A 223 1.86 -23.49 -5.01
N ALA A 224 1.36 -22.27 -5.21
CA ALA A 224 0.71 -21.49 -4.17
C ALA A 224 -0.56 -22.18 -3.65
N LYS A 225 -1.38 -22.77 -4.57
CA LYS A 225 -2.56 -23.54 -4.19
C LYS A 225 -2.20 -24.77 -3.35
N ASN A 226 -1.21 -25.54 -3.77
CA ASN A 226 -0.77 -26.73 -3.05
C ASN A 226 -0.15 -26.39 -1.69
N THR A 227 0.54 -25.25 -1.57
CA THR A 227 1.07 -24.77 -0.29
C THR A 227 -0.06 -24.46 0.67
N ALA A 228 -1.09 -23.73 0.24
CA ALA A 228 -2.29 -23.47 1.03
C ALA A 228 -3.01 -24.77 1.42
N GLN A 229 -3.17 -25.72 0.46
CA GLN A 229 -3.78 -27.02 0.71
C GLN A 229 -3.04 -27.80 1.79
N GLY A 230 -1.70 -27.78 1.79
CA GLY A 230 -0.90 -28.44 2.82
C GLY A 230 -1.12 -27.90 4.24
N LEU A 231 -1.49 -26.62 4.39
CA LEU A 231 -1.89 -26.06 5.69
C LEU A 231 -3.33 -26.45 6.05
N ILE A 232 -4.22 -26.46 5.07
CA ILE A 232 -5.61 -26.90 5.21
C ILE A 232 -5.70 -28.36 5.65
N ASP A 233 -4.88 -29.24 5.09
CA ASP A 233 -4.80 -30.66 5.44
C ASP A 233 -4.29 -30.88 6.87
N GLN A 234 -3.53 -29.94 7.42
CA GLN A 234 -3.11 -29.92 8.81
C GLN A 234 -4.14 -29.25 9.74
N ASN A 235 -5.35 -29.06 9.24
CA ASN A 235 -6.52 -28.55 9.97
C ASN A 235 -6.50 -27.04 10.26
N ALA A 236 -5.70 -26.24 9.52
CA ALA A 236 -5.83 -24.79 9.60
C ALA A 236 -7.20 -24.32 9.12
N ASP A 237 -7.83 -23.41 9.87
CA ASP A 237 -9.11 -22.77 9.53
C ASP A 237 -9.02 -21.25 9.35
N VAL A 238 -7.81 -20.70 9.44
CA VAL A 238 -7.45 -19.35 8.98
C VAL A 238 -6.13 -19.45 8.23
N ILE A 239 -6.07 -18.93 7.00
CA ILE A 239 -4.90 -18.96 6.13
C ILE A 239 -4.46 -17.55 5.79
N PHE A 240 -3.18 -17.24 6.04
CA PHE A 240 -2.56 -15.97 5.71
C PHE A 240 -1.44 -16.16 4.69
N PRO A 241 -1.71 -16.05 3.38
CA PRO A 241 -0.70 -16.01 2.33
C PRO A 241 -0.07 -14.62 2.25
N VAL A 242 1.26 -14.54 2.22
CA VAL A 242 2.01 -13.28 2.21
C VAL A 242 2.73 -13.07 0.89
N GLY A 243 2.22 -12.11 0.12
CA GLY A 243 2.87 -11.60 -1.09
C GLY A 243 2.02 -11.66 -2.36
N GLY A 244 1.64 -10.47 -2.86
CA GLY A 244 0.96 -10.30 -4.12
C GLY A 244 -0.27 -11.18 -4.32
N PRO A 245 -0.53 -11.67 -5.54
CA PRO A 245 -1.75 -12.41 -5.88
C PRO A 245 -1.79 -13.88 -5.42
N ILE A 246 -0.81 -14.39 -4.64
CA ILE A 246 -0.85 -15.79 -4.16
C ILE A 246 -2.10 -16.10 -3.31
N TYR A 247 -2.75 -15.07 -2.74
CA TYR A 247 -4.01 -15.24 -2.02
C TYR A 247 -5.13 -15.81 -2.90
N GLN A 248 -5.13 -15.54 -4.21
CA GLN A 248 -6.12 -16.08 -5.15
C GLN A 248 -6.02 -17.62 -5.23
N SER A 249 -4.82 -18.15 -5.24
CA SER A 249 -4.58 -19.59 -5.19
C SER A 249 -4.98 -20.19 -3.85
N ALA A 250 -4.71 -19.49 -2.73
CA ALA A 250 -5.18 -19.89 -1.41
C ALA A 250 -6.72 -19.90 -1.33
N ALA A 251 -7.39 -18.90 -1.88
CA ALA A 251 -8.84 -18.83 -1.96
C ALA A 251 -9.43 -20.03 -2.74
N GLN A 252 -8.77 -20.43 -3.82
CA GLN A 252 -9.19 -21.62 -4.57
C GLN A 252 -9.04 -22.89 -3.74
N ALA A 253 -7.92 -23.08 -3.03
CA ALA A 253 -7.73 -24.23 -2.13
C ALA A 253 -8.79 -24.24 -1.00
N ILE A 254 -9.13 -23.07 -0.44
CA ILE A 254 -10.18 -22.93 0.57
C ILE A 254 -11.56 -23.36 0.01
N ARG A 255 -11.91 -22.92 -1.20
CA ARG A 255 -13.15 -23.32 -1.86
C ARG A 255 -13.23 -24.82 -2.13
N ASP A 256 -12.12 -25.40 -2.59
CA ASP A 256 -12.03 -26.83 -2.87
C ASP A 256 -12.11 -27.69 -1.59
N ALA A 257 -11.69 -27.16 -0.44
CA ALA A 257 -11.77 -27.86 0.83
C ALA A 257 -13.21 -28.08 1.33
N GLY A 258 -14.19 -27.29 0.86
CA GLY A 258 -15.62 -27.44 1.15
C GLY A 258 -16.00 -27.33 2.63
N ARG A 259 -15.16 -26.68 3.45
CA ARG A 259 -15.39 -26.41 4.87
C ARG A 259 -15.11 -24.94 5.20
N PRO A 260 -15.66 -24.40 6.31
CA PRO A 260 -15.39 -23.01 6.69
C PRO A 260 -13.90 -22.80 6.99
N ILE A 261 -13.26 -21.96 6.20
CA ILE A 261 -11.87 -21.51 6.38
C ILE A 261 -11.84 -20.03 5.99
N ALA A 262 -11.25 -19.20 6.82
CA ALA A 262 -11.07 -17.79 6.54
C ALA A 262 -9.73 -17.52 5.87
N LEU A 263 -9.70 -16.48 5.03
CA LEU A 263 -8.53 -15.94 4.37
C LEU A 263 -8.14 -14.62 5.03
N ILE A 264 -6.85 -14.31 5.12
CA ILE A 264 -6.34 -12.98 5.44
C ILE A 264 -5.59 -12.46 4.21
N GLY A 265 -5.91 -11.22 3.80
CA GLY A 265 -5.23 -10.54 2.70
C GLY A 265 -3.92 -9.90 3.13
N ALA A 266 -3.07 -9.51 2.16
CA ALA A 266 -1.83 -8.78 2.38
C ALA A 266 -1.77 -7.53 1.49
N ASP A 267 -1.08 -6.49 1.98
CA ASP A 267 -0.79 -5.20 1.37
C ASP A 267 -2.02 -4.30 1.19
N ALA A 268 -3.04 -4.75 0.48
CA ALA A 268 -4.29 -4.04 0.22
C ALA A 268 -5.42 -4.49 1.15
N ASP A 269 -6.48 -3.69 1.28
CA ASP A 269 -7.78 -4.23 1.65
C ASP A 269 -8.32 -5.07 0.48
N VAL A 270 -8.05 -6.38 0.52
CA VAL A 270 -8.37 -7.30 -0.57
C VAL A 270 -9.88 -7.44 -0.77
N PHE A 271 -10.69 -7.14 0.24
CA PHE A 271 -12.13 -7.09 0.08
C PHE A 271 -12.57 -6.04 -0.96
N GLU A 272 -11.89 -4.89 -0.96
CA GLU A 272 -12.16 -3.81 -1.89
C GLU A 272 -11.46 -4.04 -3.25
N SER A 273 -10.20 -4.50 -3.24
CA SER A 273 -9.39 -4.64 -4.46
C SER A 273 -9.75 -5.90 -5.27
N ASP A 274 -10.22 -6.98 -4.62
CA ASP A 274 -10.69 -8.20 -5.27
C ASP A 274 -11.97 -8.77 -4.62
N PRO A 275 -13.15 -8.20 -4.94
CA PRO A 275 -14.41 -8.68 -4.39
C PRO A 275 -14.73 -10.15 -4.67
N SER A 276 -14.03 -10.80 -5.61
CA SER A 276 -14.24 -12.22 -5.94
C SER A 276 -13.90 -13.19 -4.80
N VAL A 277 -13.11 -12.73 -3.82
CA VAL A 277 -12.72 -13.50 -2.63
C VAL A 277 -13.26 -12.89 -1.32
N GLY A 278 -14.05 -11.83 -1.41
CA GLY A 278 -14.55 -11.07 -0.26
C GLY A 278 -15.28 -11.94 0.78
N ASP A 279 -16.04 -12.95 0.32
CA ASP A 279 -16.74 -13.91 1.17
C ASP A 279 -15.84 -14.83 2.02
N LEU A 280 -14.51 -14.82 1.77
CA LEU A 280 -13.52 -15.59 2.52
C LEU A 280 -12.69 -14.71 3.46
N LEU A 281 -12.69 -13.39 3.28
CA LEU A 281 -11.76 -12.48 3.95
C LEU A 281 -12.19 -12.15 5.38
N LEU A 282 -11.44 -12.67 6.35
CA LEU A 282 -11.57 -12.25 7.74
C LEU A 282 -11.13 -10.79 7.90
N THR A 283 -10.00 -10.43 7.35
CA THR A 283 -9.41 -9.09 7.28
C THR A 283 -8.26 -9.09 6.27
N SER A 284 -7.59 -7.95 6.10
CA SER A 284 -6.32 -7.86 5.36
C SER A 284 -5.30 -7.10 6.19
N VAL A 285 -4.04 -7.50 6.15
CA VAL A 285 -2.91 -6.72 6.68
C VAL A 285 -2.57 -5.66 5.65
N THR A 286 -2.86 -4.40 5.95
CA THR A 286 -2.69 -3.29 5.02
C THR A 286 -1.36 -2.58 5.19
N LYS A 287 -0.85 -2.06 4.07
CA LYS A 287 0.39 -1.33 3.93
C LYS A 287 0.10 -0.02 3.16
N GLY A 288 0.44 1.13 3.74
CA GLY A 288 0.16 2.45 3.17
C GLY A 288 1.05 2.80 1.98
N LEU A 289 1.09 1.91 0.99
CA LEU A 289 1.91 2.05 -0.23
C LEU A 289 1.46 3.24 -1.06
N LYS A 290 0.15 3.42 -1.16
CA LYS A 290 -0.47 4.53 -1.90
C LYS A 290 -0.10 5.87 -1.27
N GLU A 291 -0.28 5.98 0.05
CA GLU A 291 0.00 7.20 0.82
C GLU A 291 1.49 7.54 0.79
N GLY A 292 2.36 6.55 1.07
CA GLY A 292 3.81 6.74 1.04
C GLY A 292 4.34 7.13 -0.34
N THR A 293 3.82 6.52 -1.40
CA THR A 293 4.19 6.88 -2.78
C THR A 293 3.68 8.27 -3.14
N ASN A 294 2.43 8.59 -2.80
CA ASN A 294 1.85 9.92 -3.05
C ASN A 294 2.68 11.01 -2.35
N GLU A 295 3.02 10.83 -1.08
CA GLU A 295 3.84 11.77 -0.32
C GLU A 295 5.22 11.98 -0.96
N ALA A 296 5.92 10.89 -1.30
CA ALA A 296 7.25 10.97 -1.91
C ALA A 296 7.23 11.69 -3.25
N VAL A 297 6.28 11.35 -4.13
CA VAL A 297 6.14 11.97 -5.46
C VAL A 297 5.71 13.43 -5.37
N THR A 298 4.76 13.74 -4.48
CA THR A 298 4.27 15.13 -4.28
C THR A 298 5.38 16.02 -3.73
N SER A 299 6.12 15.54 -2.72
CA SER A 299 7.25 16.26 -2.12
C SER A 299 8.34 16.57 -3.15
N ALA A 300 8.74 15.57 -3.94
CA ALA A 300 9.72 15.75 -5.02
C ALA A 300 9.23 16.74 -6.08
N GLY A 301 7.97 16.63 -6.51
CA GLY A 301 7.37 17.54 -7.49
C GLY A 301 7.26 19.00 -7.01
N GLN A 302 7.26 19.22 -5.71
CA GLN A 302 7.32 20.54 -5.08
C GLN A 302 8.76 21.04 -4.84
N GLY A 303 9.76 20.29 -5.27
CA GLY A 303 11.19 20.62 -5.06
C GLY A 303 11.67 20.38 -3.62
N ASN A 304 10.98 19.54 -2.87
CA ASN A 304 11.27 19.20 -1.47
C ASN A 304 11.70 17.74 -1.32
N PHE A 305 12.36 17.18 -2.33
CA PHE A 305 12.90 15.81 -2.19
C PHE A 305 13.88 15.72 -1.02
N ASP A 306 13.73 14.70 -0.22
CA ASP A 306 14.70 14.30 0.79
C ASP A 306 14.86 12.77 0.76
N ASN A 307 16.06 12.29 1.08
CA ASN A 307 16.36 10.85 1.12
C ASN A 307 16.15 10.21 2.51
N THR A 308 15.50 10.94 3.44
CA THR A 308 15.16 10.37 4.75
C THR A 308 14.19 9.21 4.57
N PRO A 309 14.50 8.02 5.13
CA PRO A 309 13.61 6.88 5.01
C PRO A 309 12.21 7.16 5.54
N TYR A 310 11.19 6.83 4.76
CA TYR A 310 9.83 6.71 5.25
C TYR A 310 9.67 5.33 5.89
N ILE A 311 9.11 5.29 7.11
CA ILE A 311 8.78 4.04 7.81
C ILE A 311 7.30 4.08 8.17
N GLY A 312 6.50 3.29 7.45
CA GLY A 312 5.08 3.08 7.78
C GLY A 312 4.93 2.22 9.03
N THR A 313 4.16 2.70 10.01
CA THR A 313 3.92 2.04 11.30
C THR A 313 2.45 2.18 11.70
N LEU A 314 2.00 1.51 12.76
CA LEU A 314 0.67 1.74 13.34
C LEU A 314 0.49 3.17 13.88
N SER A 315 1.57 3.85 14.25
CA SER A 315 1.50 5.19 14.84
C SER A 315 1.25 6.30 13.83
N ASN A 316 1.63 6.09 12.56
CA ASN A 316 1.39 7.02 11.46
C ASN A 316 0.39 6.49 10.42
N ASP A 317 -0.35 5.43 10.78
CA ASP A 317 -1.30 4.72 9.91
C ASP A 317 -0.68 4.21 8.60
N GLY A 318 0.64 4.10 8.54
CA GLY A 318 1.39 3.55 7.42
C GLY A 318 1.27 2.02 7.30
N VAL A 319 0.78 1.35 8.34
CA VAL A 319 0.33 -0.05 8.33
C VAL A 319 -0.92 -0.21 9.18
N GLY A 320 -1.72 -1.24 8.90
CA GLY A 320 -2.97 -1.47 9.63
C GLY A 320 -3.60 -2.82 9.31
N ILE A 321 -4.82 -3.01 9.74
CA ILE A 321 -5.69 -4.11 9.30
C ILE A 321 -7.00 -3.53 8.76
N ALA A 322 -7.51 -4.16 7.70
CA ALA A 322 -8.81 -3.83 7.12
C ALA A 322 -9.96 -4.17 8.10
N PRO A 323 -11.13 -3.54 7.96
CA PRO A 323 -12.34 -3.96 8.67
C PRO A 323 -12.67 -5.44 8.42
N PHE A 324 -13.47 -6.03 9.31
CA PHE A 324 -13.91 -7.42 9.15
C PHE A 324 -15.01 -7.61 8.09
N HIS A 325 -15.45 -6.56 7.43
CA HIS A 325 -16.46 -6.59 6.36
C HIS A 325 -17.58 -7.60 6.63
N ASP A 326 -17.78 -8.59 5.76
CA ASP A 326 -18.81 -9.63 5.88
C ASP A 326 -18.61 -10.56 7.09
N PHE A 327 -17.43 -10.59 7.67
CA PHE A 327 -17.14 -11.35 8.90
C PHE A 327 -17.49 -10.59 10.19
N SER A 328 -17.87 -9.31 10.12
CA SER A 328 -18.18 -8.48 11.30
C SER A 328 -19.20 -9.13 12.26
N SER A 329 -20.17 -9.87 11.74
CA SER A 329 -21.17 -10.58 12.55
C SER A 329 -20.72 -11.96 13.03
N GLN A 330 -19.56 -12.45 12.58
CA GLN A 330 -19.03 -13.79 12.87
C GLN A 330 -17.87 -13.78 13.87
N VAL A 331 -17.20 -12.62 14.03
CA VAL A 331 -16.15 -12.42 15.03
C VAL A 331 -16.75 -12.21 16.42
N ASP A 332 -15.92 -12.40 17.46
CA ASP A 332 -16.33 -12.07 18.83
C ASP A 332 -16.66 -10.56 18.91
N PRO A 333 -17.80 -10.17 19.48
CA PRO A 333 -18.16 -8.76 19.61
C PRO A 333 -17.15 -7.90 20.38
N ALA A 334 -16.33 -8.50 21.24
CA ALA A 334 -15.28 -7.80 21.99
C ALA A 334 -14.00 -7.61 21.18
N LEU A 335 -13.83 -8.34 20.06
CA LEU A 335 -12.56 -8.41 19.33
C LEU A 335 -12.08 -7.04 18.84
N GLN A 336 -12.97 -6.19 18.32
CA GLN A 336 -12.56 -4.86 17.85
C GLN A 336 -11.96 -4.03 18.99
N GLY A 337 -12.63 -3.97 20.14
CA GLY A 337 -12.11 -3.22 21.31
C GLY A 337 -10.81 -3.81 21.88
N GLU A 338 -10.62 -5.12 21.74
CA GLU A 338 -9.36 -5.79 22.12
C GLU A 338 -8.23 -5.39 21.14
N LEU A 339 -8.49 -5.38 19.84
CA LEU A 339 -7.53 -4.96 18.83
C LEU A 339 -7.15 -3.48 18.97
N ASP A 340 -8.11 -2.62 19.30
CA ASP A 340 -7.84 -1.19 19.56
C ASP A 340 -6.90 -1.04 20.77
N THR A 341 -7.10 -1.87 21.82
CA THR A 341 -6.23 -1.90 22.99
C THR A 341 -4.83 -2.41 22.65
N VAL A 342 -4.74 -3.46 21.83
CA VAL A 342 -3.47 -4.02 21.36
C VAL A 342 -2.74 -3.02 20.47
N LYS A 343 -3.43 -2.37 19.53
CA LYS A 343 -2.86 -1.30 18.71
C LYS A 343 -2.28 -0.18 19.57
N ALA A 344 -3.04 0.29 20.55
CA ALA A 344 -2.57 1.32 21.48
C ALA A 344 -1.31 0.88 22.24
N GLY A 345 -1.29 -0.37 22.72
CA GLY A 345 -0.13 -0.92 23.44
C GLY A 345 1.12 -1.11 22.56
N ILE A 346 0.95 -1.40 21.25
CA ILE A 346 2.08 -1.43 20.31
C ILE A 346 2.59 -0.01 20.06
N VAL A 347 1.71 0.95 19.86
CA VAL A 347 2.05 2.35 19.58
C VAL A 347 2.75 3.02 20.77
N ASP A 348 2.33 2.74 22.01
CA ASP A 348 2.95 3.30 23.20
C ASP A 348 4.15 2.47 23.73
N GLY A 349 4.46 1.33 23.10
CA GLY A 349 5.60 0.47 23.40
C GLY A 349 5.39 -0.47 24.61
N SER A 350 4.20 -0.54 25.19
CA SER A 350 3.88 -1.49 26.26
C SER A 350 3.73 -2.92 25.75
N ILE A 351 3.41 -3.08 24.45
CA ILE A 351 3.45 -4.35 23.73
C ILE A 351 4.57 -4.28 22.71
N THR A 352 5.57 -5.14 22.86
CA THR A 352 6.69 -5.22 21.93
C THR A 352 6.37 -6.25 20.84
N VAL A 353 6.47 -5.82 19.59
CA VAL A 353 6.46 -6.69 18.41
C VAL A 353 7.88 -6.82 17.92
N THR A 354 8.33 -8.03 17.65
CA THR A 354 9.73 -8.28 17.26
C THR A 354 9.81 -9.04 15.96
N SER A 355 10.58 -8.51 15.01
CA SER A 355 11.00 -9.23 13.81
C SER A 355 12.45 -8.87 13.48
N PRO A 356 13.29 -9.83 13.11
CA PRO A 356 14.62 -9.53 12.57
C PRO A 356 14.54 -8.66 11.30
N SER A 357 13.39 -8.65 10.65
CA SER A 357 13.12 -7.97 9.39
C SER A 357 12.47 -6.59 9.55
N SER A 358 12.18 -6.13 10.80
CA SER A 358 11.63 -4.78 11.03
C SER A 358 12.59 -3.70 10.54
N PRO A 359 12.10 -2.62 9.92
CA PRO A 359 12.89 -1.45 9.54
C PRO A 359 13.66 -0.87 10.73
N LYS A 360 14.85 -0.32 10.47
CA LYS A 360 15.74 0.22 11.50
C LYS A 360 15.89 1.71 11.36
#